data_52af2ab5d068d8f94f4d8b72e144f2bb
#
_entry.id   52af2ab5d068d8f94f4d8b72e144f2bb
#
_cell.length_a   1.000
_cell.length_b   1.000
_cell.length_c   1.000
_cell.angle_alpha   90.00
_cell.angle_beta   90.00
_cell.angle_gamma   90.00
#
_symmetry.space_group_name_H-M   'P 1'
#
loop_
_entity.id
_entity.type
_entity.pdbx_description
1 polymer ?
#
loop_
_entity_poly.entity_id
_entity_poly.type
_entity_poly.pdbx_seq_one_letter_code
_entity_poly.pdbx_strand_id
1 'polypeptide(L)'
;MPKEAGCKKYSGVVLALLLALFTACTAVPETGRSQFNLIPVATERAMGRSAFTRIKASTPLSNDQEATAMLQRVGRRISAVAKLPNAQWEFVLFEKSQANAFCLPGGKVGVNTGILRITQTEVGLATVLAHEVAHAAAHHSAERVSRMMAIQGIGIAVIANVNNVSAGTRNLLYAGYGLGTTVGSELPHGRRQEFEADEIGLIYMARAGYDPTEALRFWERFIEHNKKKGSNMPWFLRTHPLDEQRIVRIKKLLPVAMREYQSVSTRTVTLISPSDGEPTLVRWKPRLTLYSARRSAGLNQVSAKSTIERAGKTFPAEPATVLRPGDVVRWK
;
A
#
# COMPACT_ATOMS: atom_id res chain seq x y z
N MET A 1 -2.25 20.36 59.46
CA MET A 1 -2.45 20.73 58.06
C MET A 1 -1.16 20.56 57.28
N PRO A 2 -1.04 19.59 56.41
CA PRO A 2 -0.50 19.77 55.08
C PRO A 2 -1.13 18.74 54.07
N LYS A 3 -2.00 19.14 53.16
CA LYS A 3 -2.56 18.28 52.12
C LYS A 3 -2.73 18.93 50.72
N GLU A 4 -2.16 20.12 50.50
CA GLU A 4 -2.37 20.82 49.22
C GLU A 4 -1.24 20.68 48.16
N ALA A 5 -0.08 20.13 48.54
CA ALA A 5 1.09 20.11 47.66
C ALA A 5 1.03 19.00 46.59
N GLY A 6 0.18 17.97 46.76
CA GLY A 6 0.10 16.84 45.83
C GLY A 6 -0.71 17.12 44.57
N CYS A 7 -1.77 17.91 44.63
CA CYS A 7 -2.71 18.13 43.53
C CYS A 7 -2.12 18.96 42.37
N LYS A 8 -1.24 19.94 42.68
CA LYS A 8 -0.63 20.83 41.69
C LYS A 8 0.43 20.14 40.79
N LYS A 9 1.11 19.09 41.28
CA LYS A 9 2.12 18.36 40.52
C LYS A 9 1.51 17.50 39.40
N TYR A 10 0.33 16.96 39.63
CA TYR A 10 -0.36 16.12 38.60
C TYR A 10 -1.06 16.95 37.54
N SER A 11 -1.48 18.17 37.82
CA SER A 11 -2.16 19.05 36.87
C SER A 11 -1.28 19.42 35.68
N GLY A 12 0.02 19.67 35.86
CA GLY A 12 0.96 19.95 34.77
C GLY A 12 1.26 18.76 33.89
N VAL A 13 1.36 17.58 34.51
CA VAL A 13 1.58 16.31 33.71
C VAL A 13 0.34 15.94 32.91
N VAL A 14 -0.85 16.09 33.49
CA VAL A 14 -2.11 15.86 32.79
C VAL A 14 -2.29 16.85 31.62
N LEU A 15 -1.99 18.12 31.83
CA LEU A 15 -2.05 19.13 30.76
C LEU A 15 -1.05 18.85 29.64
N ALA A 16 0.18 18.48 29.99
CA ALA A 16 1.20 18.10 29.01
C ALA A 16 0.80 16.84 28.20
N LEU A 17 0.20 15.84 28.86
CA LEU A 17 -0.35 14.66 28.20
C LEU A 17 -1.53 14.99 27.26
N LEU A 18 -2.42 15.90 27.70
CA LEU A 18 -3.53 16.37 26.86
C LEU A 18 -3.02 17.14 25.64
N LEU A 19 -2.03 18.02 25.80
CA LEU A 19 -1.39 18.74 24.69
C LEU A 19 -0.68 17.81 23.74
N ALA A 20 0.01 16.77 24.23
CA ALA A 20 0.64 15.75 23.39
C ALA A 20 -0.38 14.94 22.59
N LEU A 21 -1.57 14.68 23.11
CA LEU A 21 -2.66 14.02 22.41
C LEU A 21 -3.20 14.86 21.24
N PHE A 22 -3.27 16.19 21.39
CA PHE A 22 -3.71 17.08 20.30
C PHE A 22 -2.71 17.16 19.15
N THR A 23 -1.42 16.99 19.39
CA THR A 23 -0.38 17.01 18.36
C THR A 23 -0.20 15.66 17.66
N ALA A 24 -0.77 14.59 18.20
CA ALA A 24 -0.66 13.23 17.66
C ALA A 24 -1.66 12.93 16.52
N CYS A 25 -2.57 13.85 16.20
CA CYS A 25 -3.52 13.68 15.11
C CYS A 25 -2.90 14.14 13.79
N THR A 26 -2.73 13.21 12.84
CA THR A 26 -2.26 13.47 11.48
C THR A 26 -3.32 13.08 10.48
N ALA A 27 -3.32 13.68 9.29
CA ALA A 27 -4.25 13.32 8.22
C ALA A 27 -3.63 12.31 7.27
N VAL A 28 -4.39 11.29 6.87
CA VAL A 28 -4.00 10.38 5.79
C VAL A 28 -3.96 11.17 4.47
N PRO A 29 -2.84 11.13 3.72
CA PRO A 29 -2.63 12.04 2.58
C PRO A 29 -3.65 11.94 1.44
N GLU A 30 -4.25 10.76 1.22
CA GLU A 30 -5.21 10.52 0.12
C GLU A 30 -6.66 10.75 0.55
N THR A 31 -7.04 10.29 1.74
CA THR A 31 -8.44 10.28 2.21
C THR A 31 -8.77 11.47 3.11
N GLY A 32 -7.76 12.15 3.65
CA GLY A 32 -7.94 13.22 4.63
C GLY A 32 -8.41 12.73 6.00
N ARG A 33 -8.54 11.40 6.20
CA ARG A 33 -8.94 10.83 7.49
C ARG A 33 -7.93 11.21 8.59
N SER A 34 -8.45 11.69 9.70
CA SER A 34 -7.63 11.90 10.89
C SER A 34 -7.24 10.57 11.53
N GLN A 35 -5.97 10.42 11.86
CA GLN A 35 -5.42 9.23 12.51
C GLN A 35 -4.57 9.62 13.72
N PHE A 36 -4.56 8.75 14.72
CA PHE A 36 -3.74 8.89 15.91
C PHE A 36 -2.38 8.23 15.69
N ASN A 37 -1.32 9.05 15.65
CA ASN A 37 0.03 8.54 15.41
C ASN A 37 1.04 9.22 16.35
N LEU A 38 1.59 8.42 17.27
CA LEU A 38 2.62 8.85 18.24
C LEU A 38 4.05 8.61 17.71
N ILE A 39 4.19 7.85 16.60
CA ILE A 39 5.49 7.46 16.09
C ILE A 39 5.96 8.48 15.04
N PRO A 40 7.08 9.19 15.27
CA PRO A 40 7.63 10.08 14.28
C PRO A 40 7.96 9.34 12.97
N VAL A 41 7.68 9.94 11.81
CA VAL A 41 7.90 9.34 10.48
C VAL A 41 9.35 8.87 10.28
N ALA A 42 10.33 9.58 10.85
CA ALA A 42 11.74 9.17 10.79
C ALA A 42 11.98 7.84 11.52
N THR A 43 11.37 7.68 12.71
CA THR A 43 11.43 6.46 13.52
C THR A 43 10.73 5.31 12.79
N GLU A 44 9.52 5.54 12.28
CA GLU A 44 8.77 4.56 11.50
C GLU A 44 9.58 4.03 10.32
N ARG A 45 10.22 4.92 9.55
CA ARG A 45 11.10 4.55 8.43
C ARG A 45 12.33 3.77 8.88
N ALA A 46 12.95 4.14 10.00
CA ALA A 46 14.10 3.42 10.56
C ALA A 46 13.72 2.00 10.97
N MET A 47 12.56 1.82 11.61
CA MET A 47 12.00 0.52 11.97
C MET A 47 11.74 -0.33 10.72
N GLY A 48 11.12 0.25 9.68
CA GLY A 48 10.88 -0.42 8.40
C GLY A 48 12.16 -0.92 7.74
N ARG A 49 13.19 -0.08 7.65
CA ARG A 49 14.52 -0.48 7.12
C ARG A 49 15.13 -1.63 7.92
N SER A 50 15.17 -1.51 9.25
CA SER A 50 15.73 -2.54 10.12
C SER A 50 15.00 -3.88 9.99
N ALA A 51 13.66 -3.85 9.95
CA ALA A 51 12.85 -5.05 9.74
C ALA A 51 13.11 -5.68 8.37
N PHE A 52 13.17 -4.86 7.31
CA PHE A 52 13.42 -5.36 5.96
C PHE A 52 14.81 -5.99 5.81
N THR A 53 15.84 -5.40 6.43
CA THR A 53 17.18 -5.97 6.45
C THR A 53 17.20 -7.35 7.10
N ARG A 54 16.49 -7.53 8.23
CA ARG A 54 16.35 -8.84 8.89
C ARG A 54 15.63 -9.86 8.01
N ILE A 55 14.53 -9.44 7.36
CA ILE A 55 13.78 -10.33 6.45
C ILE A 55 14.65 -10.78 5.28
N LYS A 56 15.41 -9.88 4.65
CA LYS A 56 16.34 -10.23 3.58
C LYS A 56 17.46 -11.18 4.02
N ALA A 57 17.92 -11.05 5.24
CA ALA A 57 18.96 -11.93 5.79
C ALA A 57 18.43 -13.34 6.12
N SER A 58 17.12 -13.48 6.38
CA SER A 58 16.52 -14.75 6.83
C SER A 58 15.67 -15.45 5.78
N THR A 59 15.44 -14.83 4.61
CA THR A 59 14.56 -15.38 3.58
C THR A 59 15.27 -15.40 2.24
N PRO A 60 15.34 -16.55 1.55
CA PRO A 60 15.97 -16.66 0.24
C PRO A 60 15.33 -15.72 -0.80
N LEU A 61 16.17 -15.12 -1.63
CA LEU A 61 15.71 -14.34 -2.78
C LEU A 61 15.35 -15.28 -3.93
N SER A 62 14.35 -14.91 -4.71
CA SER A 62 13.99 -15.67 -5.91
C SER A 62 15.02 -15.47 -7.02
N ASN A 63 15.32 -16.55 -7.74
CA ASN A 63 16.15 -16.56 -8.92
C ASN A 63 15.33 -16.35 -10.22
N ASP A 64 14.01 -16.21 -10.13
CA ASP A 64 13.13 -15.93 -11.27
C ASP A 64 13.32 -14.48 -11.72
N GLN A 65 14.11 -14.33 -12.79
CA GLN A 65 14.44 -13.01 -13.34
C GLN A 65 13.23 -12.32 -13.98
N GLU A 66 12.34 -13.07 -14.63
CA GLU A 66 11.14 -12.51 -15.28
C GLU A 66 10.16 -11.97 -14.23
N ALA A 67 9.85 -12.77 -13.21
CA ALA A 67 8.99 -12.33 -12.11
C ALA A 67 9.60 -11.17 -11.32
N THR A 68 10.94 -11.18 -11.13
CA THR A 68 11.65 -10.07 -10.48
C THR A 68 11.57 -8.80 -11.32
N ALA A 69 11.78 -8.89 -12.63
CA ALA A 69 11.64 -7.75 -13.54
C ALA A 69 10.20 -7.21 -13.52
N MET A 70 9.18 -8.08 -13.57
CA MET A 70 7.77 -7.70 -13.45
C MET A 70 7.52 -6.95 -12.12
N LEU A 71 8.00 -7.47 -10.99
CA LEU A 71 7.88 -6.80 -9.69
C LEU A 71 8.51 -5.41 -9.70
N GLN A 72 9.70 -5.27 -10.26
CA GLN A 72 10.41 -3.99 -10.37
C GLN A 72 9.62 -2.97 -11.22
N ARG A 73 9.02 -3.40 -12.33
CA ARG A 73 8.20 -2.54 -13.20
C ARG A 73 6.95 -2.06 -12.47
N VAL A 74 6.18 -2.99 -11.92
CA VAL A 74 4.97 -2.66 -11.17
C VAL A 74 5.29 -1.75 -9.99
N GLY A 75 6.34 -2.10 -9.25
CA GLY A 75 6.80 -1.34 -8.10
C GLY A 75 7.14 0.11 -8.46
N ARG A 76 7.93 0.33 -9.53
CA ARG A 76 8.26 1.68 -10.01
C ARG A 76 7.02 2.47 -10.42
N ARG A 77 6.06 1.86 -11.11
CA ARG A 77 4.84 2.57 -11.55
C ARG A 77 3.95 2.95 -10.38
N ILE A 78 3.74 2.06 -9.42
CA ILE A 78 2.93 2.34 -8.23
C ILE A 78 3.63 3.36 -7.33
N SER A 79 4.94 3.22 -7.09
CA SER A 79 5.69 4.14 -6.24
C SER A 79 5.76 5.57 -6.79
N ALA A 80 5.74 5.73 -8.11
CA ALA A 80 5.74 7.05 -8.76
C ALA A 80 4.48 7.89 -8.48
N VAL A 81 3.37 7.25 -8.11
CA VAL A 81 2.08 7.91 -7.83
C VAL A 81 1.70 7.89 -6.36
N ALA A 82 2.42 7.12 -5.55
CA ALA A 82 2.16 6.98 -4.13
C ALA A 82 2.58 8.22 -3.33
N LYS A 83 1.70 8.70 -2.45
CA LYS A 83 2.00 9.82 -1.55
C LYS A 83 2.77 9.35 -0.31
N LEU A 84 4.00 8.88 -0.52
CA LEU A 84 4.92 8.49 0.54
C LEU A 84 6.25 9.25 0.38
N PRO A 85 6.31 10.50 0.88
CA PRO A 85 7.47 11.37 0.68
C PRO A 85 8.73 10.79 1.35
N ASN A 86 9.87 10.99 0.70
CA ASN A 86 11.18 10.52 1.14
C ASN A 86 11.28 8.98 1.31
N ALA A 87 10.42 8.21 0.67
CA ALA A 87 10.55 6.76 0.62
C ALA A 87 11.78 6.37 -0.21
N GLN A 88 12.56 5.43 0.32
CA GLN A 88 13.68 4.81 -0.38
C GLN A 88 13.21 3.46 -0.90
N TRP A 89 12.54 3.47 -2.04
CA TRP A 89 11.89 2.31 -2.62
C TRP A 89 12.86 1.16 -2.89
N GLU A 90 12.49 -0.02 -2.44
CA GLU A 90 13.19 -1.27 -2.68
C GLU A 90 12.15 -2.38 -2.84
N PHE A 91 12.22 -3.13 -3.94
CA PHE A 91 11.29 -4.20 -4.27
C PHE A 91 12.06 -5.52 -4.32
N VAL A 92 11.65 -6.50 -3.53
CA VAL A 92 12.34 -7.78 -3.43
C VAL A 92 11.35 -8.93 -3.59
N LEU A 93 11.69 -9.87 -4.49
CA LEU A 93 10.96 -11.12 -4.64
C LEU A 93 11.66 -12.20 -3.80
N PHE A 94 10.92 -12.75 -2.84
CA PHE A 94 11.39 -13.81 -1.96
C PHE A 94 10.93 -15.17 -2.47
N GLU A 95 11.84 -16.16 -2.45
CA GLU A 95 11.51 -17.54 -2.77
C GLU A 95 10.77 -18.18 -1.61
N LYS A 96 9.47 -18.06 -1.60
CA LYS A 96 8.59 -18.55 -0.54
C LYS A 96 7.22 -18.93 -1.11
N SER A 97 6.82 -20.19 -0.90
CA SER A 97 5.55 -20.74 -1.41
C SER A 97 4.30 -20.16 -0.76
N GLN A 98 4.45 -19.52 0.40
CA GLN A 98 3.37 -18.84 1.10
C GLN A 98 2.93 -17.59 0.32
N ALA A 99 1.66 -17.52 -0.06
CA ALA A 99 1.10 -16.33 -0.72
C ALA A 99 1.09 -15.15 0.25
N ASN A 100 1.98 -14.18 0.02
CA ASN A 100 2.09 -12.97 0.81
C ASN A 100 2.80 -11.85 0.03
N ALA A 101 2.46 -10.62 0.37
CA ALA A 101 3.19 -9.41 0.02
C ALA A 101 3.10 -8.43 1.18
N PHE A 102 3.99 -7.45 1.25
CA PHE A 102 3.97 -6.41 2.26
C PHE A 102 4.74 -5.17 1.81
N CYS A 103 4.35 -4.02 2.33
CA CYS A 103 5.13 -2.79 2.22
C CYS A 103 5.41 -2.25 3.63
N LEU A 104 6.67 -2.28 4.04
CA LEU A 104 7.11 -1.70 5.29
C LEU A 104 7.35 -0.19 5.13
N PRO A 105 7.26 0.57 6.23
CA PRO A 105 7.53 2.00 6.23
C PRO A 105 8.85 2.37 5.55
N GLY A 106 8.83 3.47 4.80
CA GLY A 106 9.97 3.93 4.02
C GLY A 106 10.12 3.28 2.65
N GLY A 107 9.09 2.56 2.16
CA GLY A 107 9.04 2.03 0.79
C GLY A 107 9.79 0.70 0.61
N LYS A 108 9.81 -0.14 1.64
CA LYS A 108 10.44 -1.46 1.60
C LYS A 108 9.40 -2.54 1.28
N VAL A 109 9.37 -3.00 0.03
CA VAL A 109 8.35 -3.91 -0.50
C VAL A 109 8.91 -5.31 -0.67
N GLY A 110 8.26 -6.28 -0.06
CA GLY A 110 8.55 -7.69 -0.22
C GLY A 110 7.37 -8.44 -0.81
N VAL A 111 7.64 -9.31 -1.76
CA VAL A 111 6.66 -10.19 -2.40
C VAL A 111 7.17 -11.61 -2.36
N ASN A 112 6.35 -12.56 -1.94
CA ASN A 112 6.66 -13.97 -1.98
C ASN A 112 6.26 -14.56 -3.34
N THR A 113 7.07 -15.46 -3.92
CA THR A 113 6.74 -16.16 -5.18
C THR A 113 5.38 -16.85 -5.14
N GLY A 114 4.94 -17.30 -3.96
CA GLY A 114 3.64 -17.97 -3.79
C GLY A 114 2.42 -17.14 -4.17
N ILE A 115 2.48 -15.78 -4.09
CA ILE A 115 1.34 -14.94 -4.44
C ILE A 115 1.16 -14.81 -5.96
N LEU A 116 2.24 -15.03 -6.74
CA LEU A 116 2.22 -14.90 -8.21
C LEU A 116 1.23 -15.87 -8.86
N ARG A 117 0.97 -17.01 -8.23
CA ARG A 117 -0.04 -17.98 -8.69
C ARG A 117 -1.47 -17.44 -8.60
N ILE A 118 -1.71 -16.43 -7.78
CA ILE A 118 -3.02 -15.79 -7.56
C ILE A 118 -3.12 -14.51 -8.38
N THR A 119 -2.07 -13.71 -8.40
CA THR A 119 -2.03 -12.47 -9.19
C THR A 119 -2.04 -12.77 -10.69
N GLN A 120 -1.35 -13.82 -11.14
CA GLN A 120 -1.26 -14.37 -12.51
C GLN A 120 -0.74 -13.38 -13.57
N THR A 121 -1.01 -12.09 -13.42
CA THR A 121 -0.69 -11.05 -14.40
C THR A 121 0.00 -9.87 -13.73
N GLU A 122 0.65 -9.02 -14.52
CA GLU A 122 1.21 -7.75 -14.06
C GLU A 122 0.15 -6.86 -13.39
N VAL A 123 -1.06 -6.78 -13.96
CA VAL A 123 -2.16 -5.97 -13.38
C VAL A 123 -2.65 -6.58 -12.07
N GLY A 124 -2.69 -7.92 -11.97
CA GLY A 124 -3.01 -8.61 -10.72
C GLY A 124 -1.95 -8.35 -9.63
N LEU A 125 -0.66 -8.33 -10.01
CA LEU A 125 0.41 -7.96 -9.08
C LEU A 125 0.30 -6.48 -8.68
N ALA A 126 -0.07 -5.60 -9.61
CA ALA A 126 -0.30 -4.19 -9.32
C ALA A 126 -1.44 -3.97 -8.32
N THR A 127 -2.50 -4.80 -8.34
CA THR A 127 -3.57 -4.76 -7.34
C THR A 127 -3.02 -4.96 -5.93
N VAL A 128 -2.22 -6.01 -5.75
CA VAL A 128 -1.61 -6.32 -4.44
C VAL A 128 -0.64 -5.24 -4.01
N LEU A 129 0.28 -4.84 -4.89
CA LEU A 129 1.29 -3.83 -4.57
C LEU A 129 0.66 -2.47 -4.25
N ALA A 130 -0.37 -2.07 -4.98
CA ALA A 130 -1.07 -0.81 -4.71
C ALA A 130 -1.75 -0.82 -3.34
N HIS A 131 -2.34 -1.95 -2.94
CA HIS A 131 -2.93 -2.14 -1.60
C HIS A 131 -1.86 -2.08 -0.49
N GLU A 132 -0.73 -2.77 -0.65
CA GLU A 132 0.36 -2.76 0.33
C GLU A 132 1.02 -1.38 0.45
N VAL A 133 1.24 -0.71 -0.67
CA VAL A 133 1.76 0.66 -0.71
C VAL A 133 0.78 1.64 -0.08
N ALA A 134 -0.53 1.43 -0.24
CA ALA A 134 -1.57 2.23 0.41
C ALA A 134 -1.49 2.12 1.94
N HIS A 135 -1.29 0.91 2.49
CA HIS A 135 -1.06 0.74 3.94
C HIS A 135 0.12 1.55 4.44
N ALA A 136 1.24 1.54 3.70
CA ALA A 136 2.43 2.31 4.07
C ALA A 136 2.22 3.83 3.93
N ALA A 137 1.55 4.28 2.87
CA ALA A 137 1.26 5.70 2.63
C ALA A 137 0.24 6.27 3.63
N ALA A 138 -0.69 5.44 4.11
CA ALA A 138 -1.64 5.79 5.17
C ALA A 138 -1.07 5.59 6.58
N HIS A 139 0.19 5.17 6.73
CA HIS A 139 0.85 4.93 8.03
C HIS A 139 0.09 3.97 8.97
N HIS A 140 -0.63 2.99 8.41
CA HIS A 140 -1.50 2.07 9.16
C HIS A 140 -0.74 1.30 10.25
N SER A 141 0.53 0.92 10.00
CA SER A 141 1.37 0.24 11.00
C SER A 141 1.69 1.13 12.19
N ALA A 142 2.04 2.40 11.94
CA ALA A 142 2.36 3.36 13.00
C ALA A 142 1.10 3.72 13.81
N GLU A 143 -0.04 3.90 13.15
CA GLU A 143 -1.34 4.12 13.81
C GLU A 143 -1.70 2.94 14.72
N ARG A 144 -1.56 1.70 14.23
CA ARG A 144 -1.84 0.49 15.02
C ARG A 144 -0.95 0.41 16.27
N VAL A 145 0.36 0.61 16.12
CA VAL A 145 1.31 0.59 17.25
C VAL A 145 1.01 1.72 18.23
N SER A 146 0.73 2.92 17.76
CA SER A 146 0.38 4.07 18.59
C SER A 146 -0.89 3.81 19.43
N ARG A 147 -1.91 3.21 18.82
CA ARG A 147 -3.14 2.80 19.51
C ARG A 147 -2.87 1.72 20.56
N MET A 148 -2.08 0.70 20.22
CA MET A 148 -1.71 -0.34 21.18
C MET A 148 -0.97 0.24 22.37
N MET A 149 -0.05 1.17 22.16
CA MET A 149 0.65 1.87 23.25
C MET A 149 -0.32 2.64 24.14
N ALA A 150 -1.27 3.37 23.55
CA ALA A 150 -2.29 4.11 24.30
C ALA A 150 -3.21 3.17 25.10
N ILE A 151 -3.70 2.11 24.48
CA ILE A 151 -4.56 1.10 25.12
C ILE A 151 -3.82 0.44 26.28
N GLN A 152 -2.57 0.02 26.09
CA GLN A 152 -1.77 -0.60 27.15
C GLN A 152 -1.50 0.38 28.28
N GLY A 153 -1.16 1.64 27.99
CA GLY A 153 -0.96 2.69 28.98
C GLY A 153 -2.22 2.95 29.83
N ILE A 154 -3.38 3.04 29.19
CA ILE A 154 -4.68 3.18 29.88
C ILE A 154 -4.95 1.96 30.76
N GLY A 155 -4.75 0.73 30.23
CA GLY A 155 -4.95 -0.51 30.98
C GLY A 155 -4.09 -0.58 32.23
N ILE A 156 -2.80 -0.25 32.10
CA ILE A 156 -1.87 -0.19 33.24
C ILE A 156 -2.34 0.85 34.26
N ALA A 157 -2.71 2.06 33.83
CA ALA A 157 -3.16 3.11 34.70
C ALA A 157 -4.45 2.75 35.44
N VAL A 158 -5.42 2.16 34.79
CA VAL A 158 -6.68 1.72 35.39
C VAL A 158 -6.41 0.65 36.45
N ILE A 159 -5.66 -0.41 36.12
CA ILE A 159 -5.42 -1.52 37.03
C ILE A 159 -4.50 -1.15 38.18
N ALA A 160 -3.56 -0.22 37.98
CA ALA A 160 -2.71 0.30 39.05
C ALA A 160 -3.51 1.09 40.11
N ASN A 161 -4.66 1.68 39.75
CA ASN A 161 -5.53 2.41 40.65
C ASN A 161 -6.59 1.53 41.31
N VAL A 162 -6.69 0.23 40.98
CA VAL A 162 -7.57 -0.71 41.66
C VAL A 162 -6.86 -1.23 42.90
N ASN A 163 -7.14 -0.58 44.04
CA ASN A 163 -6.59 -0.97 45.31
C ASN A 163 -7.32 -2.20 45.88
N ASN A 164 -6.60 -3.02 46.68
CA ASN A 164 -7.15 -4.17 47.43
C ASN A 164 -7.74 -5.34 46.62
N VAL A 165 -7.25 -5.60 45.42
CA VAL A 165 -7.61 -6.83 44.68
C VAL A 165 -6.49 -7.87 44.77
N SER A 166 -6.90 -9.15 44.82
CA SER A 166 -5.96 -10.27 44.73
C SER A 166 -5.21 -10.33 43.41
N ALA A 167 -4.03 -10.98 43.37
CA ALA A 167 -3.27 -11.20 42.15
C ALA A 167 -4.10 -11.91 41.06
N GLY A 168 -4.93 -12.90 41.45
CA GLY A 168 -5.83 -13.58 40.53
C GLY A 168 -6.88 -12.64 39.91
N THR A 169 -7.50 -11.79 40.73
CA THR A 169 -8.47 -10.79 40.24
C THR A 169 -7.81 -9.81 39.29
N ARG A 170 -6.58 -9.38 39.58
CA ARG A 170 -5.82 -8.48 38.72
C ARG A 170 -5.53 -9.11 37.35
N ASN A 171 -5.13 -10.39 37.32
CA ASN A 171 -4.90 -11.12 36.07
C ASN A 171 -6.18 -11.27 35.25
N LEU A 172 -7.33 -11.51 35.90
CA LEU A 172 -8.64 -11.55 35.23
C LEU A 172 -9.00 -10.17 34.62
N LEU A 173 -8.72 -9.08 35.34
CA LEU A 173 -8.93 -7.72 34.82
C LEU A 173 -8.05 -7.44 33.58
N TYR A 174 -6.78 -7.85 33.59
CA TYR A 174 -5.92 -7.74 32.42
C TYR A 174 -6.44 -8.58 31.25
N ALA A 175 -6.85 -9.82 31.48
CA ALA A 175 -7.40 -10.68 30.45
C ALA A 175 -8.72 -10.11 29.87
N GLY A 176 -9.64 -9.68 30.72
CA GLY A 176 -10.90 -9.06 30.30
C GLY A 176 -10.70 -7.76 29.53
N TYR A 177 -9.77 -6.92 29.99
CA TYR A 177 -9.40 -5.69 29.29
C TYR A 177 -8.81 -6.00 27.92
N GLY A 178 -7.87 -6.97 27.81
CA GLY A 178 -7.26 -7.38 26.54
C GLY A 178 -8.28 -7.91 25.55
N LEU A 179 -9.21 -8.79 25.98
CA LEU A 179 -10.29 -9.30 25.12
C LEU A 179 -11.23 -8.17 24.69
N GLY A 180 -11.66 -7.30 25.60
CA GLY A 180 -12.55 -6.18 25.31
C GLY A 180 -11.93 -5.21 24.31
N THR A 181 -10.65 -4.89 24.43
CA THR A 181 -9.96 -4.01 23.49
C THR A 181 -9.72 -4.66 22.13
N THR A 182 -9.43 -5.95 22.08
CA THR A 182 -9.28 -6.69 20.81
C THR A 182 -10.59 -6.69 20.02
N VAL A 183 -11.69 -7.11 20.64
CA VAL A 183 -12.99 -7.20 19.95
C VAL A 183 -13.60 -5.82 19.69
N GLY A 184 -13.58 -4.93 20.68
CA GLY A 184 -14.25 -3.62 20.61
C GLY A 184 -13.46 -2.53 19.87
N SER A 185 -12.17 -2.70 19.69
CA SER A 185 -11.31 -1.66 19.11
C SER A 185 -10.44 -2.17 17.96
N GLU A 186 -9.63 -3.20 18.16
CA GLU A 186 -8.63 -3.61 17.17
C GLU A 186 -9.26 -4.22 15.90
N LEU A 187 -10.26 -5.11 16.04
CA LEU A 187 -10.91 -5.72 14.87
C LEU A 187 -11.67 -4.72 13.99
N PRO A 188 -12.53 -3.83 14.55
CA PRO A 188 -13.20 -2.80 13.74
C PRO A 188 -12.24 -1.82 13.10
N HIS A 189 -11.15 -1.44 13.81
CA HIS A 189 -10.16 -0.53 13.29
C HIS A 189 -9.33 -1.16 12.18
N GLY A 190 -8.92 -2.41 12.33
CA GLY A 190 -8.22 -3.17 11.27
C GLY A 190 -9.07 -3.24 10.00
N ARG A 191 -10.36 -3.53 10.12
CA ARG A 191 -11.29 -3.54 8.97
C ARG A 191 -11.38 -2.16 8.29
N ARG A 192 -11.41 -1.08 9.06
CA ARG A 192 -11.39 0.29 8.51
C ARG A 192 -10.12 0.58 7.74
N GLN A 193 -8.96 0.14 8.22
CA GLN A 193 -7.69 0.27 7.53
C GLN A 193 -7.66 -0.52 6.21
N GLU A 194 -8.28 -1.72 6.17
CA GLU A 194 -8.42 -2.49 4.94
C GLU A 194 -9.28 -1.75 3.90
N PHE A 195 -10.41 -1.18 4.32
CA PHE A 195 -11.26 -0.37 3.44
C PHE A 195 -10.53 0.86 2.88
N GLU A 196 -9.73 1.51 3.70
CA GLU A 196 -8.93 2.67 3.28
C GLU A 196 -7.82 2.26 2.33
N ALA A 197 -7.15 1.12 2.58
CA ALA A 197 -6.13 0.59 1.69
C ALA A 197 -6.70 0.16 0.33
N ASP A 198 -7.91 -0.40 0.28
CA ASP A 198 -8.61 -0.69 -0.97
C ASP A 198 -8.91 0.60 -1.75
N GLU A 199 -9.42 1.63 -1.08
CA GLU A 199 -9.74 2.93 -1.70
C GLU A 199 -8.50 3.59 -2.30
N ILE A 200 -7.44 3.74 -1.51
CA ILE A 200 -6.18 4.34 -1.94
C ILE A 200 -5.51 3.47 -3.02
N GLY A 201 -5.52 2.15 -2.85
CA GLY A 201 -4.93 1.19 -3.78
C GLY A 201 -5.56 1.27 -5.17
N LEU A 202 -6.89 1.35 -5.27
CA LEU A 202 -7.59 1.54 -6.54
C LEU A 202 -7.17 2.83 -7.24
N ILE A 203 -7.00 3.92 -6.49
CA ILE A 203 -6.53 5.21 -7.03
C ILE A 203 -5.08 5.11 -7.50
N TYR A 204 -4.21 4.42 -6.74
CA TYR A 204 -2.82 4.21 -7.16
C TYR A 204 -2.71 3.33 -8.40
N MET A 205 -3.50 2.24 -8.50
CA MET A 205 -3.60 1.45 -9.75
C MET A 205 -3.96 2.35 -10.93
N ALA A 206 -5.04 3.11 -10.80
CA ALA A 206 -5.55 3.99 -11.85
C ALA A 206 -4.50 5.01 -12.31
N ARG A 207 -3.87 5.73 -11.36
CA ARG A 207 -2.83 6.74 -11.63
C ARG A 207 -1.57 6.13 -12.22
N ALA A 208 -1.23 4.90 -11.86
CA ALA A 208 -0.13 4.15 -12.43
C ALA A 208 -0.45 3.56 -13.80
N GLY A 209 -1.67 3.75 -14.32
CA GLY A 209 -2.12 3.24 -15.61
C GLY A 209 -2.45 1.76 -15.62
N TYR A 210 -2.81 1.19 -14.47
CA TYR A 210 -3.35 -0.16 -14.36
C TYR A 210 -4.87 -0.11 -14.22
N ASP A 211 -5.56 -1.02 -14.91
CA ASP A 211 -7.03 -1.12 -14.85
C ASP A 211 -7.50 -1.52 -13.45
N PRO A 212 -8.20 -0.62 -12.71
CA PRO A 212 -8.63 -0.92 -11.35
C PRO A 212 -9.73 -1.96 -11.25
N THR A 213 -10.38 -2.36 -12.37
CA THR A 213 -11.37 -3.45 -12.37
C THR A 213 -10.75 -4.79 -12.03
N GLU A 214 -9.43 -4.94 -12.23
CA GLU A 214 -8.68 -6.13 -11.88
C GLU A 214 -8.75 -6.46 -10.38
N ALA A 215 -8.96 -5.46 -9.52
CA ALA A 215 -9.11 -5.68 -8.08
C ALA A 215 -10.24 -6.68 -7.76
N LEU A 216 -11.37 -6.61 -8.46
CA LEU A 216 -12.46 -7.58 -8.28
C LEU A 216 -12.05 -8.97 -8.76
N ARG A 217 -11.44 -9.08 -9.94
CA ARG A 217 -10.98 -10.35 -10.50
C ARG A 217 -9.92 -11.01 -9.62
N PHE A 218 -9.02 -10.20 -9.05
CA PHE A 218 -8.03 -10.68 -8.10
C PHE A 218 -8.69 -11.33 -6.88
N TRP A 219 -9.68 -10.67 -6.27
CA TRP A 219 -10.37 -11.23 -5.11
C TRP A 219 -11.18 -12.48 -5.45
N GLU A 220 -11.78 -12.56 -6.64
CA GLU A 220 -12.47 -13.76 -7.12
C GLU A 220 -11.50 -14.94 -7.23
N ARG A 221 -10.34 -14.76 -7.89
CA ARG A 221 -9.30 -15.77 -7.97
C ARG A 221 -8.77 -16.17 -6.61
N PHE A 222 -8.62 -15.21 -5.71
CA PHE A 222 -8.15 -15.45 -4.36
C PHE A 222 -9.11 -16.32 -3.56
N ILE A 223 -10.42 -16.06 -3.63
CA ILE A 223 -11.48 -16.87 -3.01
C ILE A 223 -11.45 -18.30 -3.59
N GLU A 224 -11.35 -18.43 -4.91
CA GLU A 224 -11.31 -19.74 -5.57
C GLU A 224 -10.07 -20.55 -5.16
N HIS A 225 -8.91 -19.92 -5.13
CA HIS A 225 -7.66 -20.53 -4.68
C HIS A 225 -7.78 -21.07 -3.25
N ASN A 226 -8.45 -20.32 -2.38
CA ASN A 226 -8.69 -20.72 -0.99
C ASN A 226 -9.60 -21.93 -0.87
N LYS A 227 -10.71 -21.96 -1.62
CA LYS A 227 -11.65 -23.10 -1.60
C LYS A 227 -10.95 -24.40 -1.98
N LYS A 228 -9.99 -24.37 -2.90
CA LYS A 228 -9.23 -25.54 -3.36
C LYS A 228 -8.21 -26.06 -2.34
N LYS A 229 -7.73 -25.22 -1.41
CA LYS A 229 -6.68 -25.59 -0.42
C LYS A 229 -7.18 -26.08 0.94
N GLY A 230 -8.50 -26.11 1.17
CA GLY A 230 -9.08 -26.55 2.44
C GLY A 230 -8.83 -25.57 3.60
N SER A 231 -8.79 -26.07 4.85
CA SER A 231 -8.80 -25.25 6.09
C SER A 231 -7.59 -24.36 6.34
N ASN A 232 -6.53 -24.44 5.52
CA ASN A 232 -5.35 -23.60 5.69
C ASN A 232 -5.52 -22.23 5.00
N MET A 233 -6.14 -21.29 5.73
CA MET A 233 -6.27 -19.89 5.27
C MET A 233 -4.89 -19.32 4.90
N PRO A 234 -4.67 -18.82 3.66
CA PRO A 234 -3.43 -18.18 3.26
C PRO A 234 -3.07 -17.05 4.21
N TRP A 235 -1.75 -16.87 4.44
CA TRP A 235 -1.25 -15.84 5.34
C TRP A 235 -1.76 -14.46 4.96
N PHE A 236 -1.85 -14.14 3.68
CA PHE A 236 -2.37 -12.87 3.20
C PHE A 236 -3.79 -12.58 3.70
N LEU A 237 -4.70 -13.56 3.76
CA LEU A 237 -6.03 -13.37 4.35
C LEU A 237 -6.04 -13.27 5.87
N ARG A 238 -5.00 -13.77 6.54
CA ARG A 238 -4.88 -13.58 7.99
C ARG A 238 -4.52 -12.15 8.35
N THR A 239 -3.72 -11.51 7.51
CA THR A 239 -3.31 -10.10 7.67
C THR A 239 -4.27 -9.12 7.01
N HIS A 240 -4.95 -9.55 5.92
CA HIS A 240 -5.90 -8.75 5.13
C HIS A 240 -7.22 -9.53 4.98
N PRO A 241 -8.05 -9.60 6.03
CA PRO A 241 -9.29 -10.35 5.97
C PRO A 241 -10.21 -9.88 4.86
N LEU A 242 -10.65 -10.83 4.03
CA LEU A 242 -11.67 -10.57 3.03
C LEU A 242 -13.03 -10.79 3.67
N ASP A 243 -13.89 -9.77 3.61
CA ASP A 243 -15.30 -9.87 3.88
C ASP A 243 -16.13 -9.37 2.69
N GLU A 244 -17.41 -9.72 2.67
CA GLU A 244 -18.32 -9.31 1.58
C GLU A 244 -18.42 -7.78 1.48
N GLN A 245 -18.24 -7.07 2.59
CA GLN A 245 -18.31 -5.60 2.62
C GLN A 245 -17.16 -4.97 1.83
N ARG A 246 -15.95 -5.59 1.82
CA ARG A 246 -14.83 -5.12 0.99
C ARG A 246 -15.19 -5.18 -0.49
N ILE A 247 -15.74 -6.30 -0.96
CA ILE A 247 -16.16 -6.46 -2.37
C ILE A 247 -17.21 -5.41 -2.75
N VAL A 248 -18.24 -5.23 -1.90
CA VAL A 248 -19.29 -4.23 -2.14
C VAL A 248 -18.68 -2.82 -2.20
N ARG A 249 -17.74 -2.51 -1.31
CA ARG A 249 -17.08 -1.19 -1.26
C ARG A 249 -16.19 -0.96 -2.46
N ILE A 250 -15.38 -1.94 -2.87
CA ILE A 250 -14.58 -1.87 -4.10
C ILE A 250 -15.47 -1.57 -5.30
N LYS A 251 -16.59 -2.29 -5.46
CA LYS A 251 -17.56 -2.03 -6.55
C LYS A 251 -18.08 -0.58 -6.55
N LYS A 252 -18.33 0.00 -5.38
CA LYS A 252 -18.77 1.41 -5.24
C LYS A 252 -17.66 2.41 -5.60
N LEU A 253 -16.41 2.08 -5.35
CA LEU A 253 -15.26 2.94 -5.61
C LEU A 253 -14.77 2.88 -7.06
N LEU A 254 -15.04 1.77 -7.77
CA LEU A 254 -14.59 1.58 -9.15
C LEU A 254 -14.95 2.74 -10.09
N PRO A 255 -16.16 3.34 -10.09
CA PRO A 255 -16.46 4.46 -10.99
C PRO A 255 -15.53 5.66 -10.77
N VAL A 256 -15.09 5.91 -9.54
CA VAL A 256 -14.13 6.99 -9.23
C VAL A 256 -12.74 6.62 -9.74
N ALA A 257 -12.26 5.41 -9.43
CA ALA A 257 -10.97 4.91 -9.90
C ALA A 257 -10.90 4.83 -11.43
N MET A 258 -11.99 4.45 -12.11
CA MET A 258 -12.06 4.42 -13.57
C MET A 258 -11.98 5.80 -14.20
N ARG A 259 -12.55 6.84 -13.58
CA ARG A 259 -12.37 8.22 -14.05
C ARG A 259 -10.91 8.66 -13.96
N GLU A 260 -10.23 8.33 -12.86
CA GLU A 260 -8.77 8.58 -12.72
C GLU A 260 -7.98 7.82 -13.80
N TYR A 261 -8.28 6.54 -14.01
CA TYR A 261 -7.63 5.70 -15.03
C TYR A 261 -7.82 6.28 -16.43
N GLN A 262 -9.05 6.66 -16.81
CA GLN A 262 -9.35 7.30 -18.08
C GLN A 262 -8.63 8.65 -18.22
N SER A 263 -8.56 9.43 -17.14
CA SER A 263 -7.86 10.72 -17.17
C SER A 263 -6.35 10.55 -17.39
N VAL A 264 -5.74 9.47 -16.91
CA VAL A 264 -4.33 9.14 -17.20
C VAL A 264 -4.16 8.78 -18.65
N SER A 265 -4.98 7.89 -19.19
CA SER A 265 -4.93 7.49 -20.62
C SER A 265 -5.13 8.66 -21.56
N THR A 266 -5.97 9.65 -21.19
CA THR A 266 -6.17 10.88 -21.99
C THR A 266 -5.06 11.92 -21.80
N ARG A 267 -4.17 11.76 -20.81
CA ARG A 267 -3.07 12.71 -20.53
C ARG A 267 -1.69 12.13 -20.81
N THR A 268 -1.60 10.87 -21.21
CA THR A 268 -0.34 10.18 -21.49
C THR A 268 -0.31 9.62 -22.89
N VAL A 269 0.89 9.32 -23.37
CA VAL A 269 1.16 8.39 -24.46
C VAL A 269 1.88 7.18 -23.91
N THR A 270 1.62 6.02 -24.47
CA THR A 270 2.25 4.77 -24.04
C THR A 270 3.34 4.41 -25.06
N LEU A 271 4.55 4.21 -24.58
CA LEU A 271 5.68 3.74 -25.36
C LEU A 271 5.95 2.28 -25.01
N ILE A 272 6.02 1.39 -26.00
CA ILE A 272 6.31 -0.03 -25.81
C ILE A 272 7.57 -0.38 -26.57
N SER A 273 8.64 -0.72 -25.83
CA SER A 273 9.93 -1.12 -26.38
C SER A 273 9.94 -2.58 -26.82
N PRO A 274 10.65 -2.92 -27.91
CA PRO A 274 10.82 -4.32 -28.32
C PRO A 274 11.75 -5.10 -27.36
N SER A 275 12.64 -4.42 -26.64
CA SER A 275 13.62 -5.07 -25.78
C SER A 275 13.03 -5.72 -24.53
N ASP A 276 11.93 -5.16 -24.03
CA ASP A 276 11.28 -5.60 -22.80
C ASP A 276 9.75 -5.72 -22.92
N GLY A 277 9.18 -5.27 -24.05
CA GLY A 277 7.73 -5.29 -24.29
C GLY A 277 6.94 -4.37 -23.35
N GLU A 278 7.64 -3.55 -22.55
CA GLU A 278 7.07 -2.85 -21.43
C GLU A 278 6.45 -1.51 -21.82
N PRO A 279 5.25 -1.22 -21.32
CA PRO A 279 4.63 0.07 -21.53
C PRO A 279 5.24 1.11 -20.60
N THR A 280 5.89 2.11 -21.19
CA THR A 280 6.33 3.31 -20.48
C THR A 280 5.34 4.43 -20.74
N LEU A 281 4.74 4.98 -19.67
CA LEU A 281 3.81 6.10 -19.76
C LEU A 281 4.59 7.43 -19.80
N VAL A 282 4.39 8.21 -20.86
CA VAL A 282 4.95 9.55 -21.00
C VAL A 282 3.83 10.58 -20.93
N ARG A 283 3.96 11.57 -20.06
CA ARG A 283 2.97 12.64 -19.95
C ARG A 283 2.87 13.40 -21.27
N TRP A 284 1.66 13.44 -21.83
CA TRP A 284 1.39 14.20 -23.03
C TRP A 284 1.46 15.72 -22.77
N LYS A 285 2.00 16.43 -23.72
CA LYS A 285 1.99 17.90 -23.79
C LYS A 285 1.80 18.35 -25.24
N PRO A 286 1.27 19.54 -25.50
CA PRO A 286 1.14 20.05 -26.85
C PRO A 286 2.46 19.95 -27.65
N ARG A 287 2.38 19.46 -28.89
CA ARG A 287 3.52 19.22 -29.79
C ARG A 287 4.53 18.16 -29.30
N LEU A 288 4.13 17.26 -28.41
CA LEU A 288 4.96 16.10 -28.02
C LEU A 288 5.25 15.25 -29.26
N THR A 289 6.50 15.16 -29.69
CA THR A 289 6.91 14.27 -30.79
C THR A 289 7.34 12.91 -30.24
N LEU A 290 7.32 11.88 -31.11
CA LEU A 290 7.83 10.55 -30.77
C LEU A 290 9.28 10.61 -30.26
N TYR A 291 10.14 11.40 -30.91
CA TYR A 291 11.53 11.61 -30.47
C TYR A 291 11.61 12.16 -29.04
N SER A 292 10.87 13.24 -28.75
CA SER A 292 10.91 13.86 -27.44
C SER A 292 10.27 12.98 -26.35
N ALA A 293 9.25 12.20 -26.69
CA ALA A 293 8.65 11.24 -25.79
C ALA A 293 9.63 10.11 -25.42
N ARG A 294 10.30 9.52 -26.40
CA ARG A 294 11.33 8.49 -26.19
C ARG A 294 12.48 8.99 -25.34
N ARG A 295 12.99 10.19 -25.63
CA ARG A 295 14.08 10.81 -24.86
C ARG A 295 13.68 11.04 -23.40
N SER A 296 12.47 11.51 -23.13
CA SER A 296 11.98 11.72 -21.77
C SER A 296 11.75 10.40 -20.99
N ALA A 297 11.57 9.31 -21.70
CA ALA A 297 11.46 7.96 -21.15
C ALA A 297 12.82 7.24 -20.97
N GLY A 298 13.93 7.89 -21.32
CA GLY A 298 15.27 7.26 -21.29
C GLY A 298 15.50 6.21 -22.39
N LEU A 299 14.62 6.16 -23.41
CA LEU A 299 14.65 5.18 -24.48
C LEU A 299 15.43 5.75 -25.71
N ASN A 300 16.75 5.71 -25.65
CA ASN A 300 17.63 6.41 -26.60
C ASN A 300 17.92 5.66 -27.91
N GLN A 301 17.46 4.44 -28.07
CA GLN A 301 17.72 3.68 -29.32
C GLN A 301 16.89 4.23 -30.49
N VAL A 302 17.57 4.54 -31.61
CA VAL A 302 17.02 5.40 -32.68
C VAL A 302 16.56 4.59 -33.91
N SER A 303 16.69 3.27 -33.94
CA SER A 303 16.72 2.52 -35.20
C SER A 303 15.59 1.52 -35.43
N ALA A 304 14.38 1.82 -35.09
CA ALA A 304 13.34 0.85 -35.37
C ALA A 304 12.11 1.49 -36.03
N LYS A 305 11.52 0.79 -37.00
CA LYS A 305 10.22 1.14 -37.56
C LYS A 305 9.22 1.24 -36.42
N SER A 306 8.69 2.41 -36.19
CA SER A 306 7.70 2.64 -35.12
C SER A 306 6.30 2.67 -35.72
N THR A 307 5.33 2.21 -34.93
CA THR A 307 3.91 2.31 -35.25
C THR A 307 3.16 2.97 -34.10
N ILE A 308 2.13 3.73 -34.42
CA ILE A 308 1.20 4.32 -33.45
C ILE A 308 -0.14 3.63 -33.60
N GLU A 309 -0.66 3.12 -32.50
CA GLU A 309 -2.06 2.74 -32.39
C GLU A 309 -2.84 3.92 -31.81
N ARG A 310 -3.86 4.38 -32.56
CA ARG A 310 -4.71 5.53 -32.23
C ARG A 310 -6.15 5.22 -32.59
N ALA A 311 -7.04 5.23 -31.60
CA ALA A 311 -8.46 4.91 -31.79
C ALA A 311 -8.70 3.59 -32.55
N GLY A 312 -7.94 2.55 -32.20
CA GLY A 312 -8.03 1.21 -32.81
C GLY A 312 -7.45 1.07 -34.21
N LYS A 313 -6.80 2.11 -34.74
CA LYS A 313 -6.10 2.08 -36.04
C LYS A 313 -4.59 2.20 -35.85
N THR A 314 -3.83 1.45 -36.63
CA THR A 314 -2.36 1.48 -36.58
C THR A 314 -1.80 2.28 -37.74
N PHE A 315 -0.87 3.19 -37.46
CA PHE A 315 -0.19 4.07 -38.42
C PHE A 315 1.33 3.93 -38.27
N PRO A 316 2.09 4.06 -39.36
CA PRO A 316 3.55 4.22 -39.26
C PRO A 316 3.88 5.54 -38.54
N ALA A 317 4.97 5.54 -37.79
CA ALA A 317 5.43 6.69 -37.03
C ALA A 317 6.91 6.97 -37.25
N GLU A 318 7.24 8.22 -37.46
CA GLU A 318 8.60 8.74 -37.59
C GLU A 318 8.99 9.53 -36.33
N PRO A 319 10.28 9.79 -36.06
CA PRO A 319 10.71 10.56 -34.89
C PRO A 319 10.02 11.93 -34.74
N ALA A 320 9.70 12.59 -35.85
CA ALA A 320 9.01 13.89 -35.88
C ALA A 320 7.48 13.78 -35.71
N THR A 321 6.91 12.57 -35.71
CA THR A 321 5.46 12.38 -35.60
C THR A 321 4.95 12.95 -34.28
N VAL A 322 3.95 13.84 -34.37
CA VAL A 322 3.31 14.44 -33.20
C VAL A 322 2.32 13.47 -32.59
N LEU A 323 2.52 13.16 -31.34
CA LEU A 323 1.70 12.25 -30.57
C LEU A 323 0.45 12.96 -30.02
N ARG A 324 -0.62 12.20 -29.88
CA ARG A 324 -1.89 12.62 -29.23
C ARG A 324 -2.07 11.90 -27.90
N PRO A 325 -2.86 12.47 -26.98
CA PRO A 325 -3.24 11.75 -25.77
C PRO A 325 -3.85 10.39 -26.10
N GLY A 326 -3.44 9.37 -25.37
CA GLY A 326 -3.90 8.00 -25.56
C GLY A 326 -3.21 7.22 -26.70
N ASP A 327 -2.28 7.81 -27.44
CA ASP A 327 -1.50 7.06 -28.44
C ASP A 327 -0.70 5.95 -27.76
N VAL A 328 -0.70 4.76 -28.39
CA VAL A 328 0.20 3.66 -28.02
C VAL A 328 1.24 3.50 -29.13
N VAL A 329 2.48 3.72 -28.80
CA VAL A 329 3.60 3.61 -29.74
C VAL A 329 4.31 2.30 -29.50
N ARG A 330 4.47 1.52 -30.58
CA ARG A 330 5.26 0.28 -30.61
C ARG A 330 6.38 0.44 -31.66
N TRP A 331 7.55 -0.11 -31.37
CA TRP A 331 8.61 -0.24 -32.34
C TRP A 331 9.21 -1.63 -32.30
N LYS A 332 9.76 -2.06 -33.44
CA LYS A 332 10.39 -3.37 -33.62
C LYS A 332 11.89 -3.24 -33.60
#